data_1d3fa4e98d5c3155d9f1ce3f31cdd3ec
#
_entry.id   1d3fa4e98d5c3155d9f1ce3f31cdd3ec
#
_cell.length_a   1.000
_cell.length_b   1.000
_cell.length_c   1.000
_cell.angle_alpha   90.00
_cell.angle_beta   90.00
_cell.angle_gamma   90.00
#
_symmetry.space_group_name_H-M   'P 1'
#
loop_
_entity.id
_entity.type
_entity.pdbx_description
1 polymer ?
#
loop_
_entity_poly.entity_id
_entity_poly.type
_entity_poly.pdbx_seq_one_letter_code
_entity_poly.pdbx_strand_id
1 'polypeptide(L)'
;MTEQLITEIQRKMLPYLNNEQLMHLRDAMAETLEGATITYDSGSIPADEADAVEAFITAKRIEGCSEKTLSYYRKTIEALIAGVGKAVRQITTDDLRRYLTNYQVQRRSSKVTIDNIRRILSSFFSWLEDEDFIVKSPVRRIHKVKTAKVLKYTYTDEVLELMRDNCTTARDLAMIDLLASSGMRVGELVTLNREDINFNERECVVIGKGNKERLVYFDARTKIHLQNYLEGRTDENPALFVSLKAPFDRLMIGGVETRLRELGKRLNIPKVHPHKFRRTLATTAIDKGMPIEQVQQLLGHQKIDTTMHYAMVKQQNVKLAHRKYIG
;
A
#
# COMPACT_ATOMS: atom_id res chain seq x y z
N MET A 1 -2.20 -51.71 11.40
CA MET A 1 -2.21 -50.30 11.91
C MET A 1 -2.81 -49.35 10.90
N THR A 2 -2.39 -49.39 9.63
CA THR A 2 -2.91 -48.53 8.54
C THR A 2 -4.40 -48.72 8.29
N GLU A 3 -4.92 -49.96 8.19
CA GLU A 3 -6.36 -50.25 8.01
C GLU A 3 -7.23 -49.74 9.19
N GLN A 4 -6.72 -49.87 10.41
CA GLN A 4 -7.43 -49.36 11.58
C GLN A 4 -7.56 -47.83 11.55
N LEU A 5 -6.51 -47.14 11.13
CA LEU A 5 -6.50 -45.69 10.96
C LEU A 5 -7.48 -45.25 9.86
N ILE A 6 -7.48 -45.92 8.71
CA ILE A 6 -8.43 -45.67 7.60
C ILE A 6 -9.87 -45.85 8.09
N THR A 7 -10.16 -46.92 8.81
CA THR A 7 -11.50 -47.18 9.35
C THR A 7 -11.93 -46.13 10.38
N GLU A 8 -11.01 -45.67 11.22
CA GLU A 8 -11.29 -44.62 12.20
C GLU A 8 -11.59 -43.28 11.53
N ILE A 9 -10.83 -42.91 10.50
CA ILE A 9 -11.05 -41.71 9.73
C ILE A 9 -12.41 -41.78 8.99
N GLN A 10 -12.71 -42.92 8.33
CA GLN A 10 -14.03 -43.11 7.71
C GLN A 10 -15.16 -42.94 8.73
N ARG A 11 -15.04 -43.51 9.93
CA ARG A 11 -16.03 -43.38 11.00
C ARG A 11 -16.22 -41.92 11.44
N LYS A 12 -15.16 -41.16 11.54
CA LYS A 12 -15.21 -39.72 11.88
C LYS A 12 -15.82 -38.88 10.74
N MET A 13 -15.69 -39.35 9.49
CA MET A 13 -16.22 -38.65 8.33
C MET A 13 -17.66 -39.03 7.96
N LEU A 14 -18.23 -40.08 8.56
CA LEU A 14 -19.63 -40.52 8.37
C LEU A 14 -20.67 -39.41 8.44
N PRO A 15 -20.60 -38.43 9.36
CA PRO A 15 -21.58 -37.35 9.43
C PRO A 15 -21.49 -36.35 8.28
N TYR A 16 -20.43 -36.36 7.49
CA TYR A 16 -20.08 -35.34 6.51
C TYR A 16 -20.06 -35.82 5.06
N LEU A 17 -19.93 -37.15 4.85
CA LEU A 17 -19.76 -37.76 3.55
C LEU A 17 -20.84 -38.83 3.32
N ASN A 18 -21.30 -38.95 2.08
CA ASN A 18 -22.14 -40.08 1.67
C ASN A 18 -21.30 -41.36 1.42
N ASN A 19 -21.96 -42.49 1.23
CA ASN A 19 -21.32 -43.80 1.07
C ASN A 19 -20.34 -43.85 -0.12
N GLU A 20 -20.66 -43.23 -1.24
CA GLU A 20 -19.80 -43.17 -2.43
C GLU A 20 -18.52 -42.36 -2.13
N GLN A 21 -18.67 -41.20 -1.48
CA GLN A 21 -17.56 -40.37 -1.06
C GLN A 21 -16.67 -41.02 0.00
N LEU A 22 -17.26 -41.83 0.90
CA LEU A 22 -16.50 -42.62 1.87
C LEU A 22 -15.72 -43.77 1.21
N MET A 23 -16.22 -44.36 0.17
CA MET A 23 -15.48 -45.34 -0.63
C MET A 23 -14.28 -44.68 -1.32
N HIS A 24 -14.50 -43.59 -2.02
CA HIS A 24 -13.41 -42.84 -2.66
C HIS A 24 -12.36 -42.37 -1.67
N LEU A 25 -12.78 -41.92 -0.47
CA LEU A 25 -11.86 -41.54 0.62
C LEU A 25 -11.01 -42.73 1.06
N ARG A 26 -11.64 -43.91 1.23
CA ARG A 26 -10.95 -45.16 1.58
C ARG A 26 -9.91 -45.53 0.55
N ASP A 27 -10.29 -45.55 -0.72
CA ASP A 27 -9.43 -45.95 -1.81
C ASP A 27 -8.22 -45.01 -1.94
N ALA A 28 -8.46 -43.69 -1.87
CA ALA A 28 -7.39 -42.69 -1.88
C ALA A 28 -6.44 -42.83 -0.68
N MET A 29 -6.97 -43.13 0.49
CA MET A 29 -6.13 -43.36 1.69
C MET A 29 -5.36 -44.67 1.60
N ALA A 30 -5.96 -45.72 1.10
CA ALA A 30 -5.29 -47.02 0.93
C ALA A 30 -4.12 -46.90 -0.08
N GLU A 31 -4.34 -46.21 -1.21
CA GLU A 31 -3.32 -45.94 -2.21
C GLU A 31 -2.19 -45.04 -1.67
N THR A 32 -2.54 -43.98 -0.95
CA THR A 32 -1.55 -43.03 -0.42
C THR A 32 -0.70 -43.63 0.72
N LEU A 33 -1.26 -44.58 1.50
CA LEU A 33 -0.61 -45.20 2.65
C LEU A 33 -0.02 -46.57 2.32
N GLU A 34 -0.04 -46.99 1.05
CA GLU A 34 0.56 -48.26 0.60
C GLU A 34 2.08 -48.20 0.80
N GLY A 35 2.62 -49.13 1.59
CA GLY A 35 4.05 -49.15 1.93
C GLY A 35 4.52 -48.12 2.94
N ALA A 36 3.65 -47.26 3.47
CA ALA A 36 4.01 -46.26 4.47
C ALA A 36 4.11 -46.88 5.88
N THR A 37 5.18 -46.57 6.57
CA THR A 37 5.33 -46.87 8.01
C THR A 37 4.84 -45.63 8.78
N ILE A 38 3.72 -45.76 9.49
CA ILE A 38 3.16 -44.67 10.30
C ILE A 38 3.93 -44.59 11.60
N THR A 39 4.74 -43.56 11.74
CA THR A 39 5.39 -43.18 12.99
C THR A 39 4.70 -41.92 13.53
N TYR A 40 4.35 -41.93 14.83
CA TYR A 40 3.90 -40.72 15.49
C TYR A 40 5.14 -39.84 15.75
N ASP A 41 5.49 -39.01 14.79
CA ASP A 41 6.41 -37.93 15.10
C ASP A 41 5.60 -36.77 15.70
N SER A 42 5.89 -36.46 16.94
CA SER A 42 5.39 -35.25 17.62
C SER A 42 6.12 -34.00 17.13
N GLY A 43 6.66 -34.05 15.91
CA GLY A 43 7.30 -32.94 15.23
C GLY A 43 6.35 -31.75 15.16
N SER A 44 6.71 -30.76 15.87
CA SER A 44 6.19 -29.42 16.08
C SER A 44 5.31 -28.86 14.94
N ILE A 45 4.05 -29.25 14.94
CA ILE A 45 3.01 -28.38 14.39
C ILE A 45 2.85 -27.27 15.42
N PRO A 46 2.99 -25.97 15.06
CA PRO A 46 2.76 -24.90 16.01
C PRO A 46 1.43 -25.12 16.72
N ALA A 47 1.49 -25.36 18.02
CA ALA A 47 0.30 -25.68 18.81
C ALA A 47 -0.58 -24.45 19.03
N ASP A 48 -0.06 -23.26 18.75
CA ASP A 48 -0.71 -21.98 19.01
C ASP A 48 -0.87 -21.15 17.72
N GLU A 49 -2.00 -20.46 17.60
CA GLU A 49 -2.32 -19.55 16.50
C GLU A 49 -1.31 -18.41 16.37
N ALA A 50 -0.73 -17.97 17.50
CA ALA A 50 0.33 -16.99 17.59
C ALA A 50 1.57 -17.43 16.81
N ASP A 51 1.93 -18.71 16.89
CA ASP A 51 3.11 -19.27 16.22
C ASP A 51 2.94 -19.26 14.69
N ALA A 52 1.75 -19.55 14.18
CA ALA A 52 1.48 -19.51 12.73
C ALA A 52 1.55 -18.08 12.17
N VAL A 53 1.09 -17.08 12.92
CA VAL A 53 1.20 -15.67 12.53
C VAL A 53 2.66 -15.22 12.53
N GLU A 54 3.43 -15.57 13.57
CA GLU A 54 4.86 -15.23 13.66
C GLU A 54 5.68 -15.91 12.57
N ALA A 55 5.41 -17.18 12.27
CA ALA A 55 6.08 -17.91 11.21
C ALA A 55 5.80 -17.25 9.83
N PHE A 56 4.54 -16.90 9.54
CA PHE A 56 4.18 -16.15 8.34
C PHE A 56 4.89 -14.80 8.26
N ILE A 57 4.91 -14.03 9.34
CA ILE A 57 5.57 -12.71 9.36
C ILE A 57 7.08 -12.87 9.14
N THR A 58 7.69 -13.91 9.71
CA THR A 58 9.12 -14.24 9.51
C THR A 58 9.39 -14.60 8.05
N ALA A 59 8.58 -15.46 7.44
CA ALA A 59 8.68 -15.80 6.03
C ALA A 59 8.59 -14.56 5.13
N LYS A 60 7.61 -13.67 5.40
CA LYS A 60 7.44 -12.41 4.64
C LYS A 60 8.58 -11.41 4.87
N ARG A 61 9.25 -11.45 6.02
CA ARG A 61 10.45 -10.65 6.28
C ARG A 61 11.61 -11.12 5.42
N ILE A 62 11.84 -12.43 5.32
CA ILE A 62 12.86 -13.03 4.45
C ILE A 62 12.57 -12.71 2.98
N GLU A 63 11.29 -12.67 2.55
CA GLU A 63 10.88 -12.23 1.21
C GLU A 63 11.12 -10.73 0.94
N GLY A 64 11.63 -9.96 1.90
CA GLY A 64 11.97 -8.53 1.75
C GLY A 64 10.80 -7.57 1.99
N CYS A 65 9.75 -7.99 2.67
CA CYS A 65 8.67 -7.08 3.07
C CYS A 65 9.16 -6.06 4.11
N SER A 66 8.77 -4.79 3.96
CA SER A 66 9.09 -3.74 4.94
C SER A 66 8.38 -3.97 6.27
N GLU A 67 8.99 -3.55 7.39
CA GLU A 67 8.40 -3.66 8.74
C GLU A 67 7.01 -3.01 8.84
N LYS A 68 6.79 -1.92 8.11
CA LYS A 68 5.46 -1.29 8.01
C LYS A 68 4.43 -2.22 7.35
N THR A 69 4.81 -2.95 6.31
CA THR A 69 3.96 -3.95 5.64
C THR A 69 3.69 -5.13 6.56
N LEU A 70 4.72 -5.63 7.24
CA LEU A 70 4.62 -6.74 8.20
C LEU A 70 3.70 -6.40 9.37
N SER A 71 3.84 -5.20 9.95
CA SER A 71 2.93 -4.71 10.99
C SER A 71 1.47 -4.63 10.51
N TYR A 72 1.25 -4.21 9.27
CA TYR A 72 -0.10 -4.16 8.70
C TYR A 72 -0.68 -5.56 8.45
N TYR A 73 0.14 -6.50 7.98
CA TYR A 73 -0.24 -7.90 7.81
C TYR A 73 -0.64 -8.51 9.15
N ARG A 74 0.24 -8.40 10.14
CA ARG A 74 0.00 -8.89 11.51
C ARG A 74 -1.33 -8.39 12.06
N LYS A 75 -1.51 -7.07 12.13
CA LYS A 75 -2.75 -6.46 12.67
C LYS A 75 -4.01 -6.91 11.93
N THR A 76 -3.90 -7.14 10.62
CA THR A 76 -5.06 -7.58 9.83
C THR A 76 -5.43 -9.02 10.11
N ILE A 77 -4.43 -9.90 10.28
CA ILE A 77 -4.62 -11.33 10.56
C ILE A 77 -5.12 -11.51 11.99
N GLU A 78 -4.50 -10.85 12.97
CA GLU A 78 -4.93 -10.87 14.38
C GLU A 78 -6.38 -10.37 14.54
N ALA A 79 -6.73 -9.30 13.81
CA ALA A 79 -8.11 -8.80 13.82
C ALA A 79 -9.11 -9.79 13.23
N LEU A 80 -8.72 -10.57 12.21
CA LEU A 80 -9.55 -11.66 11.69
C LEU A 80 -9.74 -12.75 12.75
N ILE A 81 -8.64 -13.26 13.33
CA ILE A 81 -8.67 -14.35 14.32
C ILE A 81 -9.57 -13.95 15.50
N ALA A 82 -9.35 -12.77 16.07
CA ALA A 82 -10.16 -12.24 17.15
C ALA A 82 -11.65 -12.06 16.75
N GLY A 83 -11.90 -11.62 15.51
CA GLY A 83 -13.27 -11.35 15.03
C GLY A 83 -14.07 -12.60 14.66
N VAL A 84 -13.39 -13.69 14.29
CA VAL A 84 -14.01 -14.99 13.96
C VAL A 84 -14.14 -15.87 15.20
N GLY A 85 -13.17 -15.81 16.11
CA GLY A 85 -13.13 -16.59 17.35
C GLY A 85 -13.02 -18.10 17.13
N LYS A 86 -12.37 -18.51 16.04
CA LYS A 86 -12.10 -19.91 15.67
C LYS A 86 -10.61 -20.13 15.45
N ALA A 87 -10.14 -21.33 15.70
CA ALA A 87 -8.79 -21.73 15.32
C ALA A 87 -8.56 -21.52 13.81
N VAL A 88 -7.38 -21.01 13.43
CA VAL A 88 -7.03 -20.65 12.04
C VAL A 88 -7.34 -21.79 11.06
N ARG A 89 -7.08 -23.03 11.45
CA ARG A 89 -7.36 -24.24 10.65
C ARG A 89 -8.85 -24.52 10.46
N GLN A 90 -9.72 -23.97 11.30
CA GLN A 90 -11.17 -24.17 11.28
C GLN A 90 -11.91 -23.03 10.58
N ILE A 91 -11.20 -21.98 10.17
CA ILE A 91 -11.80 -20.84 9.48
C ILE A 91 -12.23 -21.26 8.07
N THR A 92 -13.54 -21.14 7.83
CA THR A 92 -14.15 -21.47 6.53
C THR A 92 -14.27 -20.25 5.62
N THR A 93 -14.56 -20.51 4.34
CA THR A 93 -14.90 -19.45 3.37
C THR A 93 -16.07 -18.58 3.83
N ASP A 94 -17.07 -19.17 4.47
CA ASP A 94 -18.25 -18.44 4.93
C ASP A 94 -17.97 -17.59 6.17
N ASP A 95 -17.07 -18.05 7.06
CA ASP A 95 -16.58 -17.23 8.16
C ASP A 95 -15.86 -15.97 7.63
N LEU A 96 -15.01 -16.14 6.61
CA LEU A 96 -14.33 -15.01 5.98
C LEU A 96 -15.29 -14.04 5.29
N ARG A 97 -16.28 -14.54 4.57
CA ARG A 97 -17.32 -13.70 3.94
C ARG A 97 -18.07 -12.89 4.98
N ARG A 98 -18.47 -13.54 6.07
CA ARG A 98 -19.18 -12.90 7.20
C ARG A 98 -18.30 -11.84 7.87
N TYR A 99 -17.04 -12.17 8.13
CA TYR A 99 -16.08 -11.23 8.69
C TYR A 99 -15.89 -9.99 7.82
N LEU A 100 -15.64 -10.15 6.52
CA LEU A 100 -15.44 -9.04 5.58
C LEU A 100 -16.70 -8.16 5.47
N THR A 101 -17.88 -8.77 5.46
CA THR A 101 -19.18 -8.06 5.42
C THR A 101 -19.38 -7.25 6.71
N ASN A 102 -19.18 -7.88 7.87
CA ASN A 102 -19.33 -7.23 9.17
C ASN A 102 -18.31 -6.09 9.33
N TYR A 103 -17.05 -6.31 8.94
CA TYR A 103 -16.02 -5.29 8.97
C TYR A 103 -16.41 -4.07 8.11
N GLN A 104 -16.95 -4.33 6.90
CA GLN A 104 -17.40 -3.25 6.02
C GLN A 104 -18.51 -2.41 6.64
N VAL A 105 -19.50 -3.06 7.23
CA VAL A 105 -20.66 -2.39 7.84
C VAL A 105 -20.26 -1.62 9.09
N GLN A 106 -19.61 -2.29 10.04
CA GLN A 106 -19.25 -1.70 11.34
C GLN A 106 -18.25 -0.55 11.21
N ARG A 107 -17.24 -0.70 10.34
CA ARG A 107 -16.19 0.32 10.12
C ARG A 107 -16.53 1.30 9.00
N ARG A 108 -17.68 1.16 8.34
CA ARG A 108 -18.06 1.93 7.13
C ARG A 108 -16.91 1.97 6.10
N SER A 109 -16.22 0.84 5.96
CA SER A 109 -15.00 0.73 5.16
C SER A 109 -15.30 0.72 3.66
N SER A 110 -14.41 1.33 2.87
CA SER A 110 -14.53 1.33 1.42
C SER A 110 -14.32 -0.08 0.84
N LYS A 111 -14.89 -0.35 -0.33
CA LYS A 111 -14.65 -1.59 -1.08
C LYS A 111 -13.15 -1.83 -1.35
N VAL A 112 -12.36 -0.76 -1.53
CA VAL A 112 -10.90 -0.85 -1.69
C VAL A 112 -10.24 -1.37 -0.42
N THR A 113 -10.68 -0.91 0.75
CA THR A 113 -10.19 -1.40 2.04
C THR A 113 -10.49 -2.88 2.21
N ILE A 114 -11.71 -3.31 1.88
CA ILE A 114 -12.11 -4.72 1.95
C ILE A 114 -11.26 -5.59 1.00
N ASP A 115 -11.01 -5.13 -0.24
CA ASP A 115 -10.13 -5.88 -1.16
C ASP A 115 -8.68 -5.94 -0.66
N ASN A 116 -8.17 -4.91 0.01
CA ASN A 116 -6.84 -4.95 0.62
C ASN A 116 -6.78 -5.98 1.76
N ILE A 117 -7.79 -6.01 2.65
CA ILE A 117 -7.89 -7.03 3.70
C ILE A 117 -7.94 -8.41 3.06
N ARG A 118 -8.84 -8.63 2.09
CA ARG A 118 -8.93 -9.90 1.36
C ARG A 118 -7.58 -10.36 0.79
N ARG A 119 -6.79 -9.43 0.20
CA ARG A 119 -5.46 -9.75 -0.37
C ARG A 119 -4.47 -10.18 0.70
N ILE A 120 -4.48 -9.55 1.86
CA ILE A 120 -3.62 -9.94 2.99
C ILE A 120 -4.02 -11.33 3.48
N LEU A 121 -5.31 -11.57 3.67
CA LEU A 121 -5.82 -12.87 4.08
C LEU A 121 -5.53 -13.96 3.03
N SER A 122 -5.62 -13.61 1.73
CA SER A 122 -5.22 -14.52 0.65
C SER A 122 -3.74 -14.88 0.73
N SER A 123 -2.86 -13.90 1.00
CA SER A 123 -1.43 -14.17 1.19
C SER A 123 -1.16 -15.08 2.39
N PHE A 124 -1.85 -14.85 3.50
CA PHE A 124 -1.69 -15.65 4.71
C PHE A 124 -2.18 -17.09 4.53
N PHE A 125 -3.42 -17.27 4.07
CA PHE A 125 -3.98 -18.60 3.90
C PHE A 125 -3.38 -19.39 2.73
N SER A 126 -2.84 -18.72 1.70
CA SER A 126 -2.06 -19.42 0.67
C SER A 126 -0.72 -19.90 1.23
N TRP A 127 -0.05 -19.09 2.05
CA TRP A 127 1.17 -19.51 2.72
C TRP A 127 0.91 -20.70 3.68
N LEU A 128 -0.20 -20.69 4.42
CA LEU A 128 -0.60 -21.84 5.26
C LEU A 128 -0.88 -23.12 4.45
N GLU A 129 -1.43 -22.98 3.23
CA GLU A 129 -1.64 -24.09 2.29
C GLU A 129 -0.29 -24.59 1.74
N ASP A 130 0.64 -23.68 1.39
CA ASP A 130 1.97 -23.99 0.86
C ASP A 130 2.88 -24.67 1.91
N GLU A 131 2.67 -24.38 3.19
CA GLU A 131 3.40 -24.98 4.35
C GLU A 131 2.64 -26.15 4.99
N ASP A 132 1.66 -26.71 4.31
CA ASP A 132 0.84 -27.86 4.77
C ASP A 132 0.11 -27.67 6.11
N PHE A 133 -0.03 -26.42 6.61
CA PHE A 133 -0.81 -26.13 7.80
C PHE A 133 -2.31 -26.36 7.60
N ILE A 134 -2.79 -26.14 6.38
CA ILE A 134 -4.18 -26.36 5.94
C ILE A 134 -4.19 -27.03 4.58
N VAL A 135 -5.16 -27.89 4.35
CA VAL A 135 -5.30 -28.61 3.07
C VAL A 135 -5.68 -27.68 1.90
N LYS A 136 -6.46 -26.63 2.19
CA LYS A 136 -6.95 -25.70 1.16
C LYS A 136 -7.29 -24.33 1.73
N SER A 137 -6.80 -23.30 1.05
CA SER A 137 -7.05 -21.91 1.46
C SER A 137 -8.55 -21.55 1.35
N PRO A 138 -9.19 -21.11 2.46
CA PRO A 138 -10.59 -20.71 2.46
C PRO A 138 -10.84 -19.41 1.68
N VAL A 139 -9.81 -18.62 1.40
CA VAL A 139 -9.92 -17.37 0.62
C VAL A 139 -10.04 -17.63 -0.88
N ARG A 140 -9.68 -18.80 -1.37
CA ARG A 140 -9.62 -19.15 -2.80
C ARG A 140 -10.93 -18.88 -3.56
N ARG A 141 -12.08 -19.04 -2.89
CA ARG A 141 -13.42 -18.77 -3.43
C ARG A 141 -13.90 -17.32 -3.24
N ILE A 142 -13.07 -16.44 -2.69
CA ILE A 142 -13.39 -15.02 -2.48
C ILE A 142 -12.65 -14.20 -3.54
N HIS A 143 -13.36 -13.85 -4.60
CA HIS A 143 -12.79 -13.09 -5.71
C HIS A 143 -12.56 -11.63 -5.36
N LYS A 144 -11.75 -10.96 -6.20
CA LYS A 144 -11.47 -9.53 -6.10
C LYS A 144 -12.75 -8.70 -6.04
N VAL A 145 -12.82 -7.79 -5.07
CA VAL A 145 -13.94 -6.88 -4.93
C VAL A 145 -13.92 -5.85 -6.07
N LYS A 146 -14.98 -5.83 -6.87
CA LYS A 146 -15.11 -4.86 -7.96
C LYS A 146 -15.29 -3.45 -7.37
N THR A 147 -14.39 -2.54 -7.74
CA THR A 147 -14.45 -1.12 -7.35
C THR A 147 -14.60 -0.27 -8.59
N ALA A 148 -15.47 0.72 -8.53
CA ALA A 148 -15.55 1.71 -9.61
C ALA A 148 -14.24 2.50 -9.68
N LYS A 149 -13.74 2.77 -10.90
CA LYS A 149 -12.64 3.71 -11.10
C LYS A 149 -13.20 5.12 -10.89
N VAL A 150 -12.88 5.73 -9.75
CA VAL A 150 -13.28 7.11 -9.46
C VAL A 150 -12.18 8.05 -9.95
N LEU A 151 -12.58 9.04 -10.73
CA LEU A 151 -11.71 10.17 -11.08
C LEU A 151 -11.29 10.89 -9.81
N LYS A 152 -10.00 10.97 -9.59
CA LYS A 152 -9.45 11.70 -8.45
C LYS A 152 -9.11 13.11 -8.92
N TYR A 153 -9.76 14.10 -8.36
CA TYR A 153 -9.52 15.52 -8.68
C TYR A 153 -8.08 15.95 -8.39
N THR A 154 -7.58 16.84 -9.26
CA THR A 154 -6.31 17.57 -9.13
C THR A 154 -6.58 18.97 -8.57
N TYR A 155 -5.51 19.72 -8.28
CA TYR A 155 -5.63 21.15 -8.05
C TYR A 155 -5.65 21.88 -9.41
N THR A 156 -6.37 22.99 -9.50
CA THR A 156 -6.19 23.95 -10.58
C THR A 156 -5.02 24.87 -10.25
N ASP A 157 -4.55 25.62 -11.24
CA ASP A 157 -3.45 26.58 -11.05
C ASP A 157 -3.86 27.68 -10.04
N GLU A 158 -5.13 28.13 -10.10
CA GLU A 158 -5.65 29.15 -9.16
C GLU A 158 -5.66 28.63 -7.72
N VAL A 159 -6.02 27.36 -7.52
CA VAL A 159 -6.00 26.75 -6.19
C VAL A 159 -4.58 26.63 -5.66
N LEU A 160 -3.60 26.35 -6.50
CA LEU A 160 -2.19 26.30 -6.11
C LEU A 160 -1.70 27.70 -5.71
N GLU A 161 -2.01 28.74 -6.49
CA GLU A 161 -1.66 30.13 -6.15
C GLU A 161 -2.35 30.57 -4.84
N LEU A 162 -3.64 30.27 -4.69
CA LEU A 162 -4.36 30.57 -3.46
C LEU A 162 -3.71 29.93 -2.22
N MET A 163 -3.21 28.69 -2.34
CA MET A 163 -2.49 28.04 -1.26
C MET A 163 -1.15 28.72 -0.96
N ARG A 164 -0.41 29.18 -1.99
CA ARG A 164 0.86 29.90 -1.85
C ARG A 164 0.67 31.24 -1.14
N ASP A 165 -0.25 32.05 -1.62
CA ASP A 165 -0.56 33.36 -1.08
C ASP A 165 -1.02 33.34 0.38
N ASN A 166 -1.57 32.22 0.80
CA ASN A 166 -2.05 32.03 2.16
C ASN A 166 -1.09 31.22 3.05
N CYS A 167 0.13 30.95 2.60
CA CYS A 167 1.16 30.40 3.49
C CYS A 167 1.61 31.47 4.50
N THR A 168 1.55 31.13 5.79
CA THR A 168 1.92 32.05 6.88
C THR A 168 3.39 31.98 7.24
N THR A 169 4.13 31.02 6.69
CA THR A 169 5.57 30.82 6.97
C THR A 169 6.31 30.50 5.68
N ALA A 170 7.57 30.96 5.58
CA ALA A 170 8.44 30.65 4.45
C ALA A 170 8.66 29.13 4.31
N ARG A 171 8.70 28.39 5.43
CA ARG A 171 8.80 26.92 5.43
C ARG A 171 7.64 26.27 4.69
N ASP A 172 6.40 26.65 5.03
CA ASP A 172 5.21 25.99 4.48
C ASP A 172 5.06 26.36 2.99
N LEU A 173 5.44 27.57 2.59
CA LEU A 173 5.49 28.00 1.19
C LEU A 173 6.50 27.18 0.38
N ALA A 174 7.75 27.10 0.86
CA ALA A 174 8.81 26.30 0.22
C ALA A 174 8.44 24.82 0.12
N MET A 175 7.79 24.28 1.15
CA MET A 175 7.32 22.89 1.18
C MET A 175 6.22 22.61 0.14
N ILE A 176 5.25 23.50 0.00
CA ILE A 176 4.17 23.38 -0.99
C ILE A 176 4.73 23.45 -2.41
N ASP A 177 5.64 24.41 -2.66
CA ASP A 177 6.25 24.53 -3.98
C ASP A 177 7.10 23.32 -4.35
N LEU A 178 7.89 22.82 -3.40
CA LEU A 178 8.69 21.62 -3.66
C LEU A 178 7.79 20.39 -3.94
N LEU A 179 6.69 20.24 -3.23
CA LEU A 179 5.71 19.18 -3.52
C LEU A 179 5.02 19.36 -4.88
N ALA A 180 4.70 20.59 -5.25
CA ALA A 180 3.98 20.91 -6.48
C ALA A 180 4.88 20.76 -7.72
N SER A 181 6.12 21.24 -7.67
CA SER A 181 7.05 21.26 -8.79
C SER A 181 7.78 19.92 -9.01
N SER A 182 8.12 19.21 -7.93
CA SER A 182 8.86 17.93 -8.04
C SER A 182 7.96 16.70 -8.08
N GLY A 183 6.76 16.78 -7.50
CA GLY A 183 5.86 15.65 -7.36
C GLY A 183 6.42 14.51 -6.50
N MET A 184 7.44 14.76 -5.67
CA MET A 184 8.02 13.75 -4.77
C MET A 184 7.00 13.23 -3.77
N ARG A 185 7.26 12.05 -3.19
CA ARG A 185 6.42 11.51 -2.12
C ARG A 185 6.73 12.23 -0.82
N VAL A 186 5.72 12.35 0.05
CA VAL A 186 5.92 12.97 1.37
C VAL A 186 7.00 12.26 2.20
N GLY A 187 7.15 10.95 2.08
CA GLY A 187 8.23 10.20 2.72
C GLY A 187 9.61 10.61 2.22
N GLU A 188 9.73 10.88 0.92
CA GLU A 188 10.97 11.37 0.31
C GLU A 188 11.27 12.83 0.73
N LEU A 189 10.25 13.67 0.81
CA LEU A 189 10.38 15.07 1.26
C LEU A 189 10.98 15.18 2.68
N VAL A 190 10.46 14.38 3.61
CA VAL A 190 10.87 14.49 5.03
C VAL A 190 12.25 13.89 5.32
N THR A 191 12.78 13.07 4.41
CA THR A 191 14.14 12.52 4.55
C THR A 191 15.23 13.43 4.01
N LEU A 192 14.90 14.42 3.17
CA LEU A 192 15.87 15.34 2.58
C LEU A 192 16.60 16.16 3.63
N ASN A 193 17.89 16.38 3.40
CA ASN A 193 18.76 17.31 4.09
C ASN A 193 18.97 18.57 3.26
N ARG A 194 19.54 19.61 3.88
CA ARG A 194 19.91 20.86 3.18
C ARG A 194 20.90 20.61 2.05
N GLU A 195 21.88 19.72 2.28
CA GLU A 195 22.94 19.36 1.35
C GLU A 195 22.47 18.56 0.13
N ASP A 196 21.31 17.90 0.20
CA ASP A 196 20.75 17.12 -0.90
C ASP A 196 20.21 18.02 -2.03
N ILE A 197 20.11 19.34 -1.82
CA ILE A 197 19.54 20.27 -2.78
C ILE A 197 20.61 20.91 -3.65
N ASN A 198 20.60 20.57 -4.93
CA ASN A 198 21.41 21.26 -5.93
C ASN A 198 20.62 22.47 -6.49
N PHE A 199 20.90 23.64 -5.95
CA PHE A 199 20.25 24.88 -6.37
C PHE A 199 20.65 25.35 -7.77
N ASN A 200 21.84 24.96 -8.27
CA ASN A 200 22.28 25.37 -9.60
C ASN A 200 21.49 24.62 -10.67
N GLU A 201 21.43 23.30 -10.57
CA GLU A 201 20.71 22.47 -11.50
C GLU A 201 19.20 22.36 -11.17
N ARG A 202 18.77 22.84 -10.01
CA ARG A 202 17.39 22.78 -9.49
C ARG A 202 16.88 21.33 -9.41
N GLU A 203 17.68 20.49 -8.78
CA GLU A 203 17.38 19.07 -8.62
C GLU A 203 17.80 18.56 -7.23
N CYS A 204 17.29 17.41 -6.85
CA CYS A 204 17.78 16.66 -5.70
C CYS A 204 17.59 15.17 -5.92
N VAL A 205 18.42 14.37 -5.22
CA VAL A 205 18.29 12.92 -5.20
C VAL A 205 17.33 12.52 -4.09
N VAL A 206 16.35 11.70 -4.41
CA VAL A 206 15.42 11.13 -3.42
C VAL A 206 15.50 9.61 -3.42
N ILE A 207 15.37 9.03 -2.23
CA ILE A 207 15.38 7.58 -2.03
C ILE A 207 13.94 7.08 -1.97
N GLY A 208 13.55 6.29 -2.97
CA GLY A 208 12.23 5.71 -3.08
C GLY A 208 12.09 4.32 -2.43
N LYS A 209 10.95 3.68 -2.66
CA LYS A 209 10.69 2.32 -2.17
C LYS A 209 11.73 1.32 -2.72
N GLY A 210 12.28 0.51 -1.82
CA GLY A 210 13.34 -0.47 -2.16
C GLY A 210 14.72 0.14 -2.30
N ASN A 211 14.97 1.26 -1.61
CA ASN A 211 16.26 1.97 -1.58
C ASN A 211 16.76 2.40 -2.98
N LYS A 212 15.81 2.69 -3.90
CA LYS A 212 16.15 3.15 -5.25
C LYS A 212 16.21 4.65 -5.27
N GLU A 213 17.36 5.17 -5.68
CA GLU A 213 17.59 6.59 -5.90
C GLU A 213 16.96 7.05 -7.23
N ARG A 214 16.49 8.28 -7.26
CA ARG A 214 16.13 8.98 -8.48
C ARG A 214 16.32 10.48 -8.32
N LEU A 215 16.64 11.13 -9.42
CA LEU A 215 16.59 12.58 -9.51
C LEU A 215 15.14 13.08 -9.56
N VAL A 216 14.89 14.18 -8.88
CA VAL A 216 13.67 14.97 -8.99
C VAL A 216 14.06 16.42 -9.23
N TYR A 217 13.24 17.10 -10.01
CA TYR A 217 13.50 18.47 -10.46
C TYR A 217 12.49 19.43 -9.86
N PHE A 218 12.90 20.68 -9.65
CA PHE A 218 12.02 21.72 -9.16
C PHE A 218 12.21 23.01 -9.96
N ASP A 219 11.19 23.85 -9.97
CA ASP A 219 11.17 25.07 -10.76
C ASP A 219 11.92 26.24 -10.10
N ALA A 220 12.06 27.35 -10.82
CA ALA A 220 12.76 28.55 -10.33
C ALA A 220 12.06 29.18 -9.11
N ARG A 221 10.73 29.13 -9.06
CA ARG A 221 9.94 29.63 -7.92
C ARG A 221 10.29 28.85 -6.65
N THR A 222 10.29 27.52 -6.74
CA THR A 222 10.69 26.63 -5.63
C THR A 222 12.11 26.93 -5.15
N LYS A 223 13.07 27.16 -6.09
CA LYS A 223 14.43 27.56 -5.72
C LYS A 223 14.43 28.80 -4.82
N ILE A 224 13.76 29.85 -5.26
CA ILE A 224 13.70 31.12 -4.51
C ILE A 224 13.09 30.93 -3.13
N HIS A 225 11.96 30.21 -3.05
CA HIS A 225 11.28 30.03 -1.76
C HIS A 225 12.05 29.09 -0.82
N LEU A 226 12.76 28.08 -1.35
CA LEU A 226 13.66 27.24 -0.55
C LEU A 226 14.84 28.06 -0.01
N GLN A 227 15.48 28.91 -0.82
CA GLN A 227 16.57 29.78 -0.40
C GLN A 227 16.10 30.73 0.70
N ASN A 228 15.00 31.46 0.49
CA ASN A 228 14.42 32.36 1.51
C ASN A 228 14.10 31.63 2.83
N TYR A 229 13.59 30.40 2.74
CA TYR A 229 13.33 29.61 3.93
C TYR A 229 14.62 29.22 4.66
N LEU A 230 15.65 28.77 3.93
CA LEU A 230 16.91 28.33 4.53
C LEU A 230 17.71 29.50 5.10
N GLU A 231 17.70 30.66 4.45
CA GLU A 231 18.33 31.91 4.95
C GLU A 231 17.70 32.38 6.25
N GLY A 232 16.39 32.20 6.42
CA GLY A 232 15.68 32.55 7.63
C GLY A 232 15.80 31.53 8.78
N ARG A 233 16.53 30.43 8.59
CA ARG A 233 16.72 29.41 9.65
C ARG A 233 17.85 29.78 10.60
N THR A 234 17.58 29.62 11.88
CA THR A 234 18.53 29.90 12.96
C THR A 234 19.09 28.65 13.64
N ASP A 235 18.63 27.46 13.23
CA ASP A 235 19.05 26.17 13.75
C ASP A 235 20.12 25.51 12.87
N GLU A 236 20.84 24.54 13.44
CA GLU A 236 21.88 23.76 12.73
C GLU A 236 21.41 22.37 12.26
N ASN A 237 20.12 22.06 12.42
CA ASN A 237 19.60 20.75 12.02
C ASN A 237 19.83 20.50 10.52
N PRO A 238 20.45 19.39 10.11
CA PRO A 238 20.74 19.09 8.69
C PRO A 238 19.48 18.90 7.87
N ALA A 239 18.34 18.56 8.48
CA ALA A 239 17.09 18.33 7.77
C ALA A 239 16.67 19.53 6.91
N LEU A 240 16.19 19.29 5.69
CA LEU A 240 15.67 20.35 4.82
C LEU A 240 14.49 21.09 5.49
N PHE A 241 13.53 20.34 6.04
CA PHE A 241 12.38 20.92 6.74
C PHE A 241 12.37 20.53 8.22
N VAL A 242 12.17 21.51 9.07
CA VAL A 242 12.13 21.35 10.54
C VAL A 242 10.84 21.90 11.13
N SER A 243 10.58 21.57 12.39
CA SER A 243 9.50 22.17 13.18
C SER A 243 9.73 23.68 13.33
N LEU A 244 8.66 24.47 13.54
CA LEU A 244 8.76 25.94 13.74
C LEU A 244 9.11 26.33 15.16
N LYS A 245 9.18 25.38 16.07
CA LYS A 245 9.48 25.62 17.50
C LYS A 245 10.69 24.78 17.89
N ALA A 246 11.49 25.31 18.81
CA ALA A 246 12.57 24.58 19.45
C ALA A 246 12.05 23.21 19.96
N PRO A 247 12.84 22.16 19.85
CA PRO A 247 14.25 22.11 19.42
C PRO A 247 14.49 22.04 17.88
N PHE A 248 13.53 22.45 17.04
CA PHE A 248 13.61 22.47 15.57
C PHE A 248 13.90 21.09 14.97
N ASP A 249 13.19 20.07 15.48
CA ASP A 249 13.31 18.71 14.99
C ASP A 249 12.89 18.56 13.52
N ARG A 250 13.47 17.57 12.84
CA ARG A 250 13.07 17.18 11.47
C ARG A 250 11.55 17.05 11.37
N LEU A 251 10.98 17.69 10.36
CA LEU A 251 9.53 17.62 10.11
C LEU A 251 9.15 16.21 9.62
N MET A 252 8.27 15.56 10.35
CA MET A 252 7.79 14.21 10.03
C MET A 252 6.57 14.24 9.10
N ILE A 253 6.26 13.10 8.48
CA ILE A 253 5.11 12.95 7.55
C ILE A 253 3.83 13.51 8.17
N GLY A 254 3.53 13.14 9.43
CA GLY A 254 2.33 13.63 10.13
C GLY A 254 2.30 15.15 10.29
N GLY A 255 3.46 15.76 10.47
CA GLY A 255 3.59 17.23 10.53
C GLY A 255 3.24 17.88 9.19
N VAL A 256 3.80 17.38 8.09
CA VAL A 256 3.46 17.84 6.72
C VAL A 256 1.97 17.71 6.45
N GLU A 257 1.39 16.53 6.71
CA GLU A 257 -0.04 16.28 6.47
C GLU A 257 -0.95 17.16 7.31
N THR A 258 -0.56 17.44 8.56
CA THR A 258 -1.32 18.32 9.46
C THR A 258 -1.30 19.76 8.95
N ARG A 259 -0.13 20.30 8.57
CA ARG A 259 -0.03 21.66 8.01
C ARG A 259 -0.85 21.83 6.73
N LEU A 260 -0.76 20.87 5.80
CA LEU A 260 -1.55 20.88 4.57
C LEU A 260 -3.07 20.81 4.86
N ARG A 261 -3.48 20.00 5.84
CA ARG A 261 -4.88 19.88 6.25
C ARG A 261 -5.40 21.18 6.88
N GLU A 262 -4.60 21.83 7.71
CA GLU A 262 -4.92 23.12 8.33
C GLU A 262 -5.07 24.22 7.26
N LEU A 263 -4.14 24.30 6.32
CA LEU A 263 -4.23 25.22 5.19
C LEU A 263 -5.51 24.97 4.36
N GLY A 264 -5.80 23.70 4.03
CA GLY A 264 -7.00 23.35 3.32
C GLY A 264 -8.30 23.73 4.06
N LYS A 265 -8.35 23.53 5.37
CA LYS A 265 -9.48 23.95 6.20
C LYS A 265 -9.67 25.47 6.18
N ARG A 266 -8.59 26.25 6.32
CA ARG A 266 -8.64 27.69 6.31
C ARG A 266 -9.14 28.27 4.99
N LEU A 267 -8.80 27.62 3.88
CA LEU A 267 -9.17 28.03 2.52
C LEU A 267 -10.44 27.35 1.97
N ASN A 268 -11.11 26.53 2.79
CA ASN A 268 -12.26 25.72 2.34
C ASN A 268 -11.93 24.79 1.14
N ILE A 269 -10.65 24.38 1.01
CA ILE A 269 -10.21 23.44 -0.04
C ILE A 269 -10.31 22.02 0.49
N PRO A 270 -11.16 21.16 -0.08
CA PRO A 270 -11.33 19.81 0.42
C PRO A 270 -10.10 18.95 0.18
N LYS A 271 -9.72 18.18 1.21
CA LYS A 271 -8.71 17.10 1.13
C LYS A 271 -7.36 17.55 0.56
N VAL A 272 -6.74 18.58 1.18
CA VAL A 272 -5.36 18.96 0.86
C VAL A 272 -4.41 17.93 1.48
N HIS A 273 -3.63 17.25 0.65
CA HIS A 273 -2.67 16.22 1.07
C HIS A 273 -1.56 16.01 0.01
N PRO A 274 -0.37 15.51 0.39
CA PRO A 274 0.80 15.44 -0.49
C PRO A 274 0.57 14.69 -1.82
N HIS A 275 -0.12 13.56 -1.79
CA HIS A 275 -0.38 12.78 -3.02
C HIS A 275 -1.23 13.53 -4.06
N LYS A 276 -2.00 14.55 -3.65
CA LYS A 276 -2.78 15.35 -4.60
C LYS A 276 -1.88 16.29 -5.40
N PHE A 277 -0.81 16.86 -4.81
CA PHE A 277 0.21 17.64 -5.54
C PHE A 277 0.88 16.78 -6.61
N ARG A 278 1.37 15.61 -6.23
CA ARG A 278 2.00 14.66 -7.16
C ARG A 278 1.08 14.27 -8.32
N ARG A 279 -0.21 14.07 -8.05
CA ARG A 279 -1.20 13.79 -9.08
C ARG A 279 -1.41 15.00 -9.98
N THR A 280 -1.49 16.19 -9.41
CA THR A 280 -1.62 17.44 -10.17
C THR A 280 -0.46 17.61 -11.13
N LEU A 281 0.78 17.47 -10.66
CA LEU A 281 1.96 17.52 -11.51
C LEU A 281 1.87 16.50 -12.66
N ALA A 282 1.57 15.23 -12.36
CA ALA A 282 1.47 14.19 -13.37
C ALA A 282 0.42 14.49 -14.44
N THR A 283 -0.77 14.92 -14.01
CA THR A 283 -1.87 15.25 -14.93
C THR A 283 -1.51 16.49 -15.77
N THR A 284 -0.96 17.53 -15.15
CA THR A 284 -0.54 18.76 -15.86
C THR A 284 0.59 18.47 -16.86
N ALA A 285 1.56 17.63 -16.51
CA ALA A 285 2.65 17.26 -17.41
C ALA A 285 2.12 16.52 -18.65
N ILE A 286 1.21 15.55 -18.44
CA ILE A 286 0.56 14.82 -19.54
C ILE A 286 -0.32 15.77 -20.39
N ASP A 287 -1.09 16.64 -19.76
CA ASP A 287 -1.95 17.61 -20.44
C ASP A 287 -1.12 18.63 -21.29
N LYS A 288 0.13 18.93 -20.86
CA LYS A 288 1.10 19.74 -21.60
C LYS A 288 1.88 18.96 -22.67
N GLY A 289 1.64 17.67 -22.82
CA GLY A 289 2.21 16.82 -23.87
C GLY A 289 3.50 16.09 -23.50
N MET A 290 3.86 16.02 -22.21
CA MET A 290 4.99 15.19 -21.78
C MET A 290 4.66 13.71 -22.03
N PRO A 291 5.56 12.95 -22.70
CA PRO A 291 5.38 11.50 -22.89
C PRO A 291 5.18 10.76 -21.56
N ILE A 292 4.30 9.77 -21.56
CA ILE A 292 3.92 9.07 -20.33
C ILE A 292 5.09 8.33 -19.68
N GLU A 293 6.03 7.88 -20.49
CA GLU A 293 7.28 7.22 -20.05
C GLU A 293 8.17 8.19 -19.27
N GLN A 294 8.26 9.45 -19.73
CA GLN A 294 8.98 10.51 -19.03
C GLN A 294 8.29 10.88 -17.73
N VAL A 295 6.96 10.95 -17.70
CA VAL A 295 6.19 11.16 -16.46
C VAL A 295 6.36 9.97 -15.50
N GLN A 296 6.44 8.75 -16.01
CA GLN A 296 6.73 7.56 -15.22
C GLN A 296 8.11 7.67 -14.55
N GLN A 297 9.14 8.05 -15.29
CA GLN A 297 10.50 8.23 -14.77
C GLN A 297 10.55 9.37 -13.75
N LEU A 298 9.99 10.53 -14.07
CA LEU A 298 9.91 11.69 -13.16
C LEU A 298 9.29 11.30 -11.81
N LEU A 299 8.23 10.53 -11.85
CA LEU A 299 7.54 10.08 -10.64
C LEU A 299 8.20 8.86 -9.99
N GLY A 300 9.06 8.12 -10.66
CA GLY A 300 9.65 6.87 -10.17
C GLY A 300 8.58 5.80 -9.94
N HIS A 301 7.70 5.57 -10.91
CA HIS A 301 6.74 4.47 -10.90
C HIS A 301 7.35 3.23 -11.55
N GLN A 302 7.40 2.12 -10.80
CA GLN A 302 7.92 0.85 -11.31
C GLN A 302 7.04 0.24 -12.41
N LYS A 303 5.73 0.53 -12.40
CA LYS A 303 4.76 0.03 -13.37
C LYS A 303 4.09 1.19 -14.07
N ILE A 304 4.03 1.14 -15.40
CA ILE A 304 3.39 2.17 -16.22
C ILE A 304 1.90 2.32 -15.89
N ASP A 305 1.22 1.23 -15.52
CA ASP A 305 -0.19 1.24 -15.11
C ASP A 305 -0.47 2.26 -13.99
N THR A 306 0.51 2.50 -13.10
CA THR A 306 0.38 3.51 -12.04
C THR A 306 0.33 4.92 -12.62
N THR A 307 1.07 5.18 -13.69
CA THR A 307 1.09 6.47 -14.39
C THR A 307 -0.14 6.62 -15.30
N MET A 308 -0.58 5.53 -15.93
CA MET A 308 -1.79 5.50 -16.75
C MET A 308 -3.06 5.93 -15.99
N HIS A 309 -3.10 5.78 -14.68
CA HIS A 309 -4.20 6.32 -13.87
C HIS A 309 -4.31 7.86 -13.90
N TYR A 310 -3.26 8.57 -14.29
CA TYR A 310 -3.24 10.02 -14.46
C TYR A 310 -3.53 10.42 -15.91
N ALA A 311 -3.23 9.55 -16.87
CA ALA A 311 -3.48 9.70 -18.29
C ALA A 311 -4.94 9.34 -18.66
N MET A 312 -5.92 9.82 -17.91
CA MET A 312 -7.30 9.75 -18.39
C MET A 312 -7.41 10.74 -19.54
N VAL A 313 -7.24 10.18 -20.73
CA VAL A 313 -7.20 10.89 -22.02
C VAL A 313 -8.47 11.73 -22.15
N LYS A 314 -8.34 13.05 -21.96
CA LYS A 314 -9.41 13.97 -22.37
C LYS A 314 -9.52 13.86 -23.88
N GLN A 315 -10.75 13.71 -24.39
CA GLN A 315 -11.03 13.67 -25.83
C GLN A 315 -10.37 14.84 -26.57
N GLN A 316 -10.22 15.97 -25.89
CA GLN A 316 -9.57 17.19 -26.39
C GLN A 316 -8.07 16.98 -26.64
N ASN A 317 -7.37 16.22 -25.77
CA ASN A 317 -5.95 15.93 -25.96
C ASN A 317 -5.72 14.98 -27.13
N VAL A 318 -6.63 14.02 -27.36
CA VAL A 318 -6.58 13.14 -28.54
C VAL A 318 -6.73 13.99 -29.83
N LYS A 319 -7.67 14.91 -29.85
CA LYS A 319 -7.90 15.81 -31.01
C LYS A 319 -6.67 16.69 -31.30
N LEU A 320 -6.04 17.24 -30.25
CA LEU A 320 -4.84 18.07 -30.40
C LEU A 320 -3.65 17.24 -30.88
N ALA A 321 -3.46 16.04 -30.30
CA ALA A 321 -2.42 15.11 -30.71
C ALA A 321 -2.61 14.65 -32.17
N HIS A 322 -3.85 14.29 -32.55
CA HIS A 322 -4.15 13.93 -33.93
C HIS A 322 -3.76 15.06 -34.90
N ARG A 323 -4.16 16.30 -34.59
CA ARG A 323 -3.82 17.47 -35.43
C ARG A 323 -2.31 17.74 -35.49
N LYS A 324 -1.57 17.46 -34.41
CA LYS A 324 -0.12 17.71 -34.35
C LYS A 324 0.71 16.66 -35.06
N TYR A 325 0.29 15.40 -35.05
CA TYR A 325 1.10 14.26 -35.50
C TYR A 325 0.60 13.57 -36.77
N ILE A 326 -0.65 13.83 -37.18
CA ILE A 326 -1.24 13.14 -38.32
C ILE A 326 -1.67 14.15 -39.40
N GLY A 327 -1.89 15.41 -39.06
CA GLY A 327 -2.18 16.49 -40.01
C GLY A 327 -3.40 17.28 -39.64
#